data_c810245c174655bd723e5eb79615de5b
#
_entry.id   c810245c174655bd723e5eb79615de5b
#
_cell.length_a   1.000
_cell.length_b   1.000
_cell.length_c   1.000
_cell.angle_alpha   90.00
_cell.angle_beta   90.00
_cell.angle_gamma   90.00
#
_symmetry.space_group_name_H-M   'P 1'
#
loop_
_entity.id
_entity.type
_entity.pdbx_description
1 polymer ?
#
loop_
_entity_poly.entity_id
_entity_poly.type
_entity_poly.pdbx_seq_one_letter_code
_entity_poly.pdbx_strand_id
1 'polypeptide(L)'
;MELVRTLARFATVEVKIMALPINIEELLNKKKVESNRIEFKKGWNPVSIYHSICAFANDIDNIGGGYILVGVEEENGIAKRPVCGIPLEQLDAIQKEMIGFNNLIEPYYAPRISVEEVDGQHILVIWAFSGADRPYAVPHDVTAKLKKPVYYIRYGTSSIEAKGEQLDELRELANRVPFDDRGNADITPKDISILLLHDYLTKVNSRLVEEDLTHNLMEVLDQMELLEGPTERRRIKNVAAMMFCEHPEKFFPVTQVDIVHFPEGRERNPNYIIEAPTIKGPVPQMIAATLDYLKTNVIKERIIKPSDDEHSLHHYNYPYQALEEAVVNAMYHRDYTEREPVEITIEPDRISILSYGGPDRSISMDAIREAKKLRARRYRNRRLGEFLKELELTEGRATGIPTIQNELQKNGSPAAAIETDEFRTYFLIDIFCREDFMEENTATDVVKDGGLNGGNDGGLQLTERQRAIIELLKGNPFLTAKAISEKISEKKGVVVKDVVKDVVITSRTIQRDIAALKKMGVLCRMEGRKKGYYEIITS
;
A
#
# COMPACT_ATOMS: atom_id res chain seq x y z
N MET A 1 55.36 -6.38 35.79
CA MET A 1 53.90 -6.49 35.86
C MET A 1 53.17 -5.55 34.90
N GLU A 2 53.86 -4.63 34.24
CA GLU A 2 53.27 -3.74 33.23
C GLU A 2 53.25 -4.31 31.80
N LEU A 3 54.13 -5.26 31.48
CA LEU A 3 54.16 -5.90 30.13
C LEU A 3 53.04 -6.91 29.91
N VAL A 4 52.38 -7.41 30.95
CA VAL A 4 51.26 -8.37 30.85
C VAL A 4 49.91 -7.66 30.68
N ARG A 5 49.84 -6.36 31.05
CA ARG A 5 48.63 -5.54 30.83
C ARG A 5 48.54 -4.95 29.43
N THR A 6 49.62 -4.89 28.66
CA THR A 6 49.67 -4.37 27.30
C THR A 6 49.30 -5.42 26.24
N LEU A 7 49.44 -6.73 26.55
CA LEU A 7 49.06 -7.82 25.65
C LEU A 7 47.58 -8.23 25.72
N ALA A 8 46.82 -7.71 26.68
CA ALA A 8 45.36 -7.94 26.80
C ALA A 8 44.51 -6.93 26.01
N ARG A 9 45.14 -6.05 25.22
CA ARG A 9 44.44 -5.08 24.34
C ARG A 9 44.49 -5.43 22.86
N PHE A 10 44.88 -6.67 22.52
CA PHE A 10 44.78 -7.15 21.15
C PHE A 10 43.55 -8.02 20.96
N ALA A 11 42.66 -7.44 20.18
CA ALA A 11 41.65 -8.11 19.37
C ALA A 11 40.52 -8.85 20.09
N THR A 12 39.62 -8.13 20.69
CA THR A 12 38.26 -8.35 20.30
C THR A 12 38.06 -7.53 19.02
N VAL A 13 38.31 -8.11 17.87
CA VAL A 13 37.65 -7.73 16.65
C VAL A 13 36.18 -8.06 16.93
N GLU A 14 35.42 -7.10 17.44
CA GLU A 14 33.97 -7.14 17.36
C GLU A 14 33.69 -7.29 15.86
N VAL A 15 33.35 -8.51 15.44
CA VAL A 15 32.70 -8.72 14.15
C VAL A 15 31.43 -7.93 14.25
N LYS A 16 31.41 -6.74 13.62
CA LYS A 16 30.23 -5.89 13.56
C LYS A 16 29.19 -6.70 12.81
N ILE A 17 28.33 -7.39 13.57
CA ILE A 17 27.27 -8.23 13.02
C ILE A 17 26.31 -7.27 12.33
N MET A 18 26.26 -7.35 11.00
CA MET A 18 25.37 -6.50 10.20
C MET A 18 23.94 -6.93 10.44
N ALA A 19 23.08 -5.99 10.85
CA ALA A 19 21.64 -6.22 10.92
C ALA A 19 21.02 -6.11 9.53
N LEU A 20 19.97 -6.90 9.27
CA LEU A 20 19.20 -6.83 8.03
C LEU A 20 17.93 -6.01 8.23
N PRO A 21 17.39 -5.36 7.18
CA PRO A 21 16.20 -4.53 7.26
C PRO A 21 14.90 -5.36 7.22
N ILE A 22 14.86 -6.47 7.94
CA ILE A 22 13.78 -7.46 7.92
C ILE A 22 13.42 -7.92 9.33
N ASN A 23 12.22 -8.46 9.48
CA ASN A 23 11.76 -9.12 10.69
C ASN A 23 12.08 -10.61 10.66
N ILE A 24 13.10 -11.03 11.43
CA ILE A 24 13.55 -12.42 11.47
C ILE A 24 12.51 -13.36 12.09
N GLU A 25 11.80 -12.91 13.13
CA GLU A 25 10.74 -13.70 13.76
C GLU A 25 9.57 -13.97 12.79
N GLU A 26 9.26 -13.03 11.90
CA GLU A 26 8.26 -13.25 10.87
C GLU A 26 8.68 -14.29 9.84
N LEU A 27 9.96 -14.31 9.45
CA LEU A 27 10.47 -15.34 8.54
C LEU A 27 10.35 -16.75 9.14
N LEU A 28 10.41 -16.87 10.47
CA LEU A 28 10.30 -18.13 11.22
C LEU A 28 8.87 -18.44 11.69
N ASN A 29 7.93 -17.53 11.50
CA ASN A 29 6.56 -17.72 11.97
C ASN A 29 5.89 -18.92 11.29
N LYS A 30 5.16 -19.72 12.07
CA LYS A 30 4.41 -20.91 11.62
C LYS A 30 3.43 -20.65 10.46
N LYS A 31 3.02 -19.40 10.24
CA LYS A 31 2.18 -19.01 9.11
C LYS A 31 2.93 -18.88 7.77
N LYS A 32 4.27 -18.72 7.82
CA LYS A 32 5.12 -18.64 6.62
C LYS A 32 5.72 -20.01 6.35
N VAL A 33 5.18 -20.68 5.38
CA VAL A 33 5.71 -21.92 4.83
C VAL A 33 6.93 -21.59 3.96
N GLU A 34 7.92 -22.49 3.89
CA GLU A 34 8.99 -22.39 2.89
C GLU A 34 8.38 -22.04 1.53
N SER A 35 8.85 -21.00 0.92
CA SER A 35 8.24 -20.38 -0.25
C SER A 35 9.29 -20.11 -1.32
N ASN A 36 8.88 -19.58 -2.45
CA ASN A 36 9.81 -19.13 -3.48
C ASN A 36 10.77 -18.01 -3.01
N ARG A 37 10.62 -17.50 -1.77
CA ARG A 37 11.51 -16.47 -1.17
C ARG A 37 12.22 -16.89 0.13
N ILE A 38 11.83 -17.98 0.75
CA ILE A 38 12.42 -18.44 2.02
C ILE A 38 12.93 -19.86 1.85
N GLU A 39 14.12 -20.10 2.33
CA GLU A 39 14.78 -21.41 2.31
C GLU A 39 15.33 -21.72 3.71
N PHE A 40 14.97 -22.87 4.29
CA PHE A 40 15.50 -23.32 5.57
C PHE A 40 16.60 -24.35 5.37
N LYS A 41 17.67 -24.24 6.13
CA LYS A 41 18.79 -25.18 6.12
C LYS A 41 19.18 -25.54 7.56
N LYS A 42 19.13 -26.82 7.90
CA LYS A 42 19.54 -27.32 9.23
C LYS A 42 20.99 -27.01 9.56
N GLY A 43 21.87 -27.00 8.56
CA GLY A 43 23.28 -26.76 8.73
C GLY A 43 23.95 -26.21 7.47
N TRP A 44 25.25 -25.96 7.55
CA TRP A 44 26.02 -25.42 6.44
C TRP A 44 26.26 -26.48 5.36
N ASN A 45 25.65 -26.26 4.20
CA ASN A 45 25.90 -27.04 2.98
C ASN A 45 26.15 -26.04 1.83
N PRO A 46 27.44 -25.73 1.53
CA PRO A 46 27.78 -24.70 0.56
C PRO A 46 27.21 -24.97 -0.84
N VAL A 47 27.18 -26.24 -1.28
CA VAL A 47 26.66 -26.57 -2.61
C VAL A 47 25.18 -26.14 -2.75
N SER A 48 24.32 -26.65 -1.88
CA SER A 48 22.88 -26.33 -1.96
C SER A 48 22.57 -24.86 -1.64
N ILE A 49 23.31 -24.26 -0.71
CA ILE A 49 23.14 -22.85 -0.34
C ILE A 49 23.52 -21.94 -1.50
N TYR A 50 24.62 -22.21 -2.21
CA TYR A 50 25.03 -21.41 -3.35
C TYR A 50 24.14 -21.58 -4.58
N HIS A 51 23.49 -22.74 -4.77
CA HIS A 51 22.42 -22.89 -5.74
C HIS A 51 21.24 -21.96 -5.41
N SER A 52 20.86 -21.92 -4.12
CA SER A 52 19.76 -21.04 -3.67
C SER A 52 20.15 -19.56 -3.75
N ILE A 53 21.37 -19.16 -3.39
CA ILE A 53 21.88 -17.79 -3.57
C ILE A 53 21.81 -17.38 -5.05
N CYS A 54 22.32 -18.23 -5.95
CA CYS A 54 22.29 -17.96 -7.38
C CYS A 54 20.85 -17.84 -7.91
N ALA A 55 19.96 -18.73 -7.48
CA ALA A 55 18.56 -18.72 -7.90
C ALA A 55 17.80 -17.48 -7.40
N PHE A 56 18.06 -17.03 -6.17
CA PHE A 56 17.51 -15.79 -5.63
C PHE A 56 18.10 -14.55 -6.31
N ALA A 57 19.41 -14.55 -6.58
CA ALA A 57 20.05 -13.45 -7.30
C ALA A 57 19.52 -13.31 -8.74
N ASN A 58 19.22 -14.42 -9.39
CA ASN A 58 18.60 -14.47 -10.71
C ASN A 58 17.14 -14.02 -10.71
N ASP A 59 16.40 -14.31 -9.66
CA ASP A 59 15.06 -13.78 -9.42
C ASP A 59 14.17 -13.77 -10.68
N ILE A 60 13.97 -14.95 -11.29
CA ILE A 60 13.23 -15.08 -12.56
C ILE A 60 11.78 -14.59 -12.44
N ASP A 61 11.17 -14.75 -11.26
CA ASP A 61 9.82 -14.29 -10.97
C ASP A 61 9.77 -12.78 -10.64
N ASN A 62 10.95 -12.14 -10.54
CA ASN A 62 11.12 -10.71 -10.28
C ASN A 62 10.41 -10.23 -8.99
N ILE A 63 10.55 -11.01 -7.92
CA ILE A 63 9.91 -10.79 -6.62
C ILE A 63 10.86 -10.27 -5.54
N GLY A 64 12.11 -9.94 -5.90
CA GLY A 64 13.10 -9.31 -5.04
C GLY A 64 14.04 -10.27 -4.31
N GLY A 65 14.32 -11.45 -4.90
CA GLY A 65 15.23 -12.42 -4.30
C GLY A 65 14.64 -13.14 -3.08
N GLY A 66 15.47 -13.54 -2.10
CA GLY A 66 14.98 -14.30 -0.96
C GLY A 66 15.96 -14.43 0.19
N TYR A 67 15.58 -15.19 1.18
CA TYR A 67 16.30 -15.40 2.43
C TYR A 67 16.62 -16.88 2.63
N ILE A 68 17.83 -17.17 3.08
CA ILE A 68 18.26 -18.51 3.47
C ILE A 68 18.62 -18.46 4.95
N LEU A 69 17.92 -19.25 5.77
CA LEU A 69 18.12 -19.33 7.19
C LEU A 69 18.85 -20.63 7.51
N VAL A 70 20.14 -20.51 7.88
CA VAL A 70 21.00 -21.66 8.23
C VAL A 70 21.03 -21.85 9.75
N GLY A 71 20.84 -23.06 10.21
CA GLY A 71 20.60 -23.41 11.62
C GLY A 71 19.11 -23.63 11.91
N VAL A 72 18.28 -23.69 10.87
CA VAL A 72 16.83 -23.91 10.98
C VAL A 72 16.46 -25.20 10.25
N GLU A 73 15.85 -26.14 10.98
CA GLU A 73 15.25 -27.35 10.42
C GLU A 73 13.80 -27.06 10.01
N GLU A 74 13.40 -27.58 8.86
CA GLU A 74 12.00 -27.51 8.43
C GLU A 74 11.24 -28.80 8.74
N GLU A 75 9.93 -28.63 8.95
CA GLU A 75 8.98 -29.74 9.00
C GLU A 75 7.71 -29.34 8.23
N ASN A 76 7.46 -30.02 7.10
CA ASN A 76 6.35 -29.68 6.19
C ASN A 76 6.41 -28.22 5.65
N GLY A 77 7.61 -27.74 5.34
CA GLY A 77 7.84 -26.38 4.84
C GLY A 77 7.80 -25.30 5.93
N ILE A 78 7.65 -25.65 7.20
CA ILE A 78 7.54 -24.71 8.32
C ILE A 78 8.82 -24.84 9.18
N ALA A 79 9.36 -23.70 9.63
CA ALA A 79 10.50 -23.68 10.53
C ALA A 79 10.16 -24.41 11.85
N LYS A 80 10.98 -25.41 12.20
CA LYS A 80 10.85 -26.14 13.45
C LYS A 80 11.45 -25.35 14.60
N ARG A 81 10.70 -25.19 15.69
CA ARG A 81 11.14 -24.49 16.89
C ARG A 81 11.19 -25.42 18.10
N PRO A 82 12.15 -25.29 19.05
CA PRO A 82 13.26 -24.31 18.97
C PRO A 82 14.21 -24.62 17.80
N VAL A 83 14.84 -23.57 17.24
CA VAL A 83 15.77 -23.72 16.12
C VAL A 83 17.00 -24.54 16.52
N CYS A 84 17.63 -25.25 15.55
CA CYS A 84 18.82 -26.07 15.83
C CYS A 84 20.03 -25.20 16.19
N GLY A 85 20.17 -24.04 15.55
CA GLY A 85 21.28 -23.13 15.69
C GLY A 85 22.57 -23.61 15.03
N ILE A 86 23.58 -22.74 15.04
CA ILE A 86 24.95 -22.99 14.59
C ILE A 86 25.88 -22.49 15.69
N PRO A 87 26.89 -23.30 16.11
CA PRO A 87 27.89 -22.85 17.07
C PRO A 87 28.67 -21.62 16.56
N LEU A 88 28.93 -20.64 17.42
CA LEU A 88 29.61 -19.39 17.06
C LEU A 88 30.97 -19.63 16.37
N GLU A 89 31.73 -20.65 16.81
CA GLU A 89 33.02 -21.01 16.20
C GLU A 89 32.88 -21.44 14.72
N GLN A 90 31.74 -22.08 14.37
CA GLN A 90 31.46 -22.48 12.99
C GLN A 90 31.00 -21.30 12.15
N LEU A 91 30.26 -20.32 12.74
CA LEU A 91 29.80 -19.14 12.01
C LEU A 91 30.95 -18.32 11.44
N ASP A 92 32.03 -18.12 12.20
CA ASP A 92 33.23 -17.40 11.74
C ASP A 92 33.91 -18.15 10.57
N ALA A 93 34.01 -19.49 10.68
CA ALA A 93 34.53 -20.31 9.60
C ALA A 93 33.67 -20.23 8.32
N ILE A 94 32.35 -20.33 8.47
CA ILE A 94 31.40 -20.22 7.36
C ILE A 94 31.54 -18.88 6.65
N GLN A 95 31.58 -17.76 7.39
CA GLN A 95 31.74 -16.44 6.81
C GLN A 95 33.03 -16.29 5.99
N LYS A 96 34.13 -16.87 6.48
CA LYS A 96 35.40 -16.89 5.74
C LYS A 96 35.32 -17.73 4.46
N GLU A 97 34.65 -18.89 4.51
CA GLU A 97 34.41 -19.71 3.32
C GLU A 97 33.54 -18.99 2.29
N MET A 98 32.53 -18.27 2.75
CA MET A 98 31.64 -17.52 1.87
C MET A 98 32.39 -16.49 1.01
N ILE A 99 33.43 -15.83 1.54
CA ILE A 99 34.24 -14.90 0.75
C ILE A 99 34.86 -15.62 -0.46
N GLY A 100 35.34 -16.83 -0.29
CA GLY A 100 35.88 -17.64 -1.37
C GLY A 100 34.82 -18.09 -2.38
N PHE A 101 33.66 -18.51 -1.89
CA PHE A 101 32.60 -19.02 -2.73
C PHE A 101 31.85 -17.90 -3.47
N ASN A 102 31.73 -16.68 -2.91
CA ASN A 102 31.14 -15.54 -3.59
C ASN A 102 31.89 -15.19 -4.88
N ASN A 103 33.21 -15.36 -4.90
CA ASN A 103 34.04 -15.18 -6.09
C ASN A 103 33.80 -16.22 -7.20
N LEU A 104 33.05 -17.28 -6.91
CA LEU A 104 32.68 -18.30 -7.91
C LEU A 104 31.36 -17.98 -8.62
N ILE A 105 30.65 -16.96 -8.17
CA ILE A 105 29.43 -16.50 -8.83
C ILE A 105 29.84 -15.53 -9.95
N GLU A 106 29.35 -15.79 -11.15
CA GLU A 106 29.64 -14.99 -12.35
C GLU A 106 28.34 -14.46 -12.97
N PRO A 107 28.22 -13.14 -13.13
CA PRO A 107 29.06 -12.04 -12.60
C PRO A 107 29.23 -12.09 -11.09
N TYR A 108 30.23 -11.39 -10.55
CA TYR A 108 30.45 -11.35 -9.11
C TYR A 108 29.19 -10.94 -8.33
N TYR A 109 28.88 -11.72 -7.28
CA TYR A 109 27.74 -11.45 -6.41
C TYR A 109 28.06 -11.85 -4.97
N ALA A 110 27.69 -10.97 -4.03
CA ALA A 110 27.82 -11.24 -2.61
C ALA A 110 26.48 -10.96 -1.90
N PRO A 111 25.84 -11.96 -1.31
CA PRO A 111 24.63 -11.74 -0.51
C PRO A 111 24.97 -10.98 0.77
N ARG A 112 24.00 -10.32 1.37
CA ARG A 112 24.13 -9.79 2.73
C ARG A 112 23.90 -10.89 3.75
N ILE A 113 24.64 -10.84 4.83
CA ILE A 113 24.55 -11.84 5.91
C ILE A 113 24.37 -11.15 7.25
N SER A 114 23.62 -11.81 8.13
CA SER A 114 23.48 -11.43 9.54
C SER A 114 23.49 -12.68 10.40
N VAL A 115 24.04 -12.56 11.60
CA VAL A 115 23.92 -13.59 12.63
C VAL A 115 22.88 -13.12 13.63
N GLU A 116 21.83 -13.90 13.80
CA GLU A 116 20.70 -13.57 14.66
C GLU A 116 20.58 -14.59 15.78
N GLU A 117 20.13 -14.14 16.95
CA GLU A 117 19.82 -15.00 18.08
C GLU A 117 18.31 -15.28 18.13
N VAL A 118 17.96 -16.56 18.04
CA VAL A 118 16.57 -17.04 18.04
C VAL A 118 16.49 -18.25 18.95
N ASP A 119 15.49 -18.31 19.85
CA ASP A 119 15.31 -19.40 20.83
C ASP A 119 16.60 -19.67 21.67
N GLY A 120 17.44 -18.64 21.89
CA GLY A 120 18.72 -18.78 22.58
C GLY A 120 19.79 -19.51 21.77
N GLN A 121 19.64 -19.63 20.45
CA GLN A 121 20.57 -20.22 19.50
C GLN A 121 20.94 -19.21 18.42
N HIS A 122 22.16 -19.31 17.88
CA HIS A 122 22.57 -18.46 16.77
C HIS A 122 22.22 -19.10 15.44
N ILE A 123 21.62 -18.34 14.54
CA ILE A 123 21.36 -18.72 13.15
C ILE A 123 22.07 -17.75 12.20
N LEU A 124 22.43 -18.23 11.01
CA LEU A 124 22.95 -17.37 9.94
C LEU A 124 21.82 -17.07 8.96
N VAL A 125 21.50 -15.80 8.80
CA VAL A 125 20.55 -15.32 7.81
C VAL A 125 21.32 -14.78 6.63
N ILE A 126 21.03 -15.33 5.45
CA ILE A 126 21.62 -14.91 4.17
C ILE A 126 20.52 -14.27 3.35
N TRP A 127 20.61 -12.96 3.12
CA TRP A 127 19.72 -12.26 2.21
C TRP A 127 20.34 -12.19 0.83
N ALA A 128 19.81 -13.00 -0.08
CA ALA A 128 20.16 -13.01 -1.49
C ALA A 128 19.12 -12.15 -2.24
N PHE A 129 19.37 -10.85 -2.33
CA PHE A 129 18.56 -9.90 -3.07
C PHE A 129 18.73 -10.11 -4.58
N SER A 130 17.81 -9.61 -5.37
CA SER A 130 17.87 -9.70 -6.81
C SER A 130 19.07 -8.93 -7.37
N GLY A 131 19.92 -9.64 -8.10
CA GLY A 131 21.13 -9.06 -8.66
C GLY A 131 20.85 -8.15 -9.88
N ALA A 132 21.65 -7.09 -10.03
CA ALA A 132 21.53 -6.14 -11.14
C ALA A 132 22.11 -6.69 -12.45
N ASP A 133 23.16 -7.50 -12.39
CA ASP A 133 23.94 -7.99 -13.55
C ASP A 133 23.55 -9.41 -13.97
N ARG A 134 22.28 -9.77 -13.80
CA ARG A 134 21.75 -11.07 -14.23
C ARG A 134 22.03 -11.33 -15.72
N PRO A 135 22.21 -12.61 -16.14
CA PRO A 135 22.06 -13.84 -15.37
C PRO A 135 23.33 -14.24 -14.60
N TYR A 136 23.15 -14.64 -13.35
CA TYR A 136 24.22 -15.18 -12.51
C TYR A 136 24.35 -16.69 -12.69
N ALA A 137 25.58 -17.16 -12.74
CA ALA A 137 25.92 -18.58 -12.74
C ALA A 137 26.81 -18.93 -11.55
N VAL A 138 26.70 -20.13 -11.04
CA VAL A 138 27.56 -20.67 -9.99
C VAL A 138 27.98 -22.10 -10.36
N PRO A 139 29.17 -22.60 -9.97
CA PRO A 139 29.51 -23.97 -10.23
C PRO A 139 28.49 -24.95 -9.66
N HIS A 140 28.17 -26.01 -10.41
CA HIS A 140 27.30 -27.09 -9.91
C HIS A 140 27.76 -27.64 -8.56
N ASP A 141 29.06 -27.73 -8.35
CA ASP A 141 29.65 -28.01 -7.05
C ASP A 141 30.74 -26.97 -6.76
N VAL A 142 30.47 -26.07 -5.81
CA VAL A 142 31.37 -24.97 -5.41
C VAL A 142 32.64 -25.51 -4.72
N THR A 143 32.63 -26.73 -4.25
CA THR A 143 33.77 -27.39 -3.58
C THR A 143 34.63 -28.20 -4.53
N ALA A 144 34.14 -28.50 -5.74
CA ALA A 144 34.86 -29.29 -6.72
C ALA A 144 36.07 -28.57 -7.34
N LYS A 145 37.05 -29.30 -7.84
CA LYS A 145 38.19 -28.73 -8.59
C LYS A 145 37.81 -28.24 -9.97
N LEU A 146 36.94 -28.96 -10.68
CA LEU A 146 36.37 -28.59 -11.98
C LEU A 146 35.08 -27.82 -11.78
N LYS A 147 35.10 -26.57 -12.18
CA LYS A 147 33.98 -25.64 -11.95
C LYS A 147 33.29 -25.34 -13.26
N LYS A 148 32.15 -26.00 -13.51
CA LYS A 148 31.28 -25.71 -14.65
C LYS A 148 30.19 -24.76 -14.18
N PRO A 149 30.08 -23.51 -14.71
CA PRO A 149 29.06 -22.58 -14.33
C PRO A 149 27.68 -23.06 -14.78
N VAL A 150 26.70 -22.94 -13.89
CA VAL A 150 25.30 -23.34 -14.09
C VAL A 150 24.41 -22.22 -13.58
N TYR A 151 23.38 -21.90 -14.33
CA TYR A 151 22.38 -20.91 -13.94
C TYR A 151 21.26 -21.59 -13.14
N TYR A 152 20.94 -21.02 -11.97
CA TYR A 152 19.87 -21.54 -11.13
C TYR A 152 18.73 -20.53 -11.03
N ILE A 153 17.50 -21.03 -10.94
CA ILE A 153 16.28 -20.25 -10.73
C ILE A 153 15.42 -20.91 -9.66
N ARG A 154 14.52 -20.13 -9.05
CA ARG A 154 13.52 -20.69 -8.12
C ARG A 154 12.33 -21.23 -8.90
N TYR A 155 11.90 -22.42 -8.51
CA TYR A 155 10.63 -23.01 -8.95
C TYR A 155 9.90 -23.56 -7.72
N GLY A 156 8.92 -22.78 -7.23
CA GLY A 156 8.32 -23.04 -5.92
C GLY A 156 9.36 -22.96 -4.81
N THR A 157 9.50 -24.02 -4.03
CA THR A 157 10.47 -24.13 -2.92
C THR A 157 11.84 -24.67 -3.35
N SER A 158 12.05 -25.00 -4.63
CA SER A 158 13.26 -25.64 -5.12
C SER A 158 14.12 -24.71 -5.97
N SER A 159 15.44 -24.82 -5.85
CA SER A 159 16.40 -24.20 -6.78
C SER A 159 16.76 -25.21 -7.88
N ILE A 160 16.38 -24.90 -9.12
CA ILE A 160 16.57 -25.77 -10.28
C ILE A 160 17.50 -25.12 -11.31
N GLU A 161 18.16 -25.93 -12.14
CA GLU A 161 18.96 -25.45 -13.24
C GLU A 161 18.07 -24.83 -14.35
N ALA A 162 18.36 -23.59 -14.74
CA ALA A 162 17.67 -22.91 -15.83
C ALA A 162 18.17 -23.43 -17.18
N LYS A 163 17.26 -23.91 -18.05
CA LYS A 163 17.54 -24.47 -19.38
C LYS A 163 16.53 -23.96 -20.41
N GLY A 164 16.96 -23.92 -21.69
CA GLY A 164 16.07 -23.56 -22.80
C GLY A 164 15.40 -22.21 -22.59
N GLU A 165 14.08 -22.16 -22.72
CA GLU A 165 13.27 -20.94 -22.59
C GLU A 165 13.48 -20.20 -21.28
N GLN A 166 13.71 -20.91 -20.16
CA GLN A 166 13.97 -20.28 -18.86
C GLN A 166 15.28 -19.49 -18.85
N LEU A 167 16.30 -20.01 -19.51
CA LEU A 167 17.59 -19.32 -19.62
C LEU A 167 17.49 -18.11 -20.56
N ASP A 168 16.72 -18.22 -21.65
CA ASP A 168 16.49 -17.12 -22.58
C ASP A 168 15.66 -16.01 -21.91
N GLU A 169 14.63 -16.40 -21.16
CA GLU A 169 13.85 -15.45 -20.33
C GLU A 169 14.74 -14.73 -19.31
N LEU A 170 15.64 -15.47 -18.64
CA LEU A 170 16.57 -14.88 -17.67
C LEU A 170 17.54 -13.89 -18.33
N ARG A 171 18.01 -14.15 -19.54
CA ARG A 171 18.84 -13.23 -20.33
C ARG A 171 18.09 -11.99 -20.77
N GLU A 172 16.82 -12.10 -21.13
CA GLU A 172 15.98 -10.95 -21.45
C GLU A 172 15.76 -10.06 -20.25
N LEU A 173 15.57 -10.64 -19.04
CA LEU A 173 15.43 -9.90 -17.80
C LEU A 173 16.70 -9.11 -17.45
N ALA A 174 17.87 -9.60 -17.83
CA ALA A 174 19.18 -8.99 -17.57
C ALA A 174 19.37 -7.61 -18.21
N ASN A 175 18.68 -7.32 -19.30
CA ASN A 175 18.92 -6.10 -20.10
C ASN A 175 18.25 -4.82 -19.57
N ARG A 176 17.55 -4.87 -18.41
CA ARG A 176 16.84 -3.68 -17.90
C ARG A 176 16.94 -3.58 -16.39
N VAL A 177 17.77 -2.68 -15.90
CA VAL A 177 17.70 -2.24 -14.49
C VAL A 177 16.36 -1.53 -14.26
N PRO A 178 15.50 -2.01 -13.34
CA PRO A 178 14.24 -1.36 -13.00
C PRO A 178 14.45 0.10 -12.59
N PHE A 179 13.44 0.95 -12.85
CA PHE A 179 13.56 2.38 -12.54
C PHE A 179 13.85 2.64 -11.07
N ASP A 180 13.17 1.95 -10.19
CA ASP A 180 13.30 2.08 -8.74
C ASP A 180 14.66 1.63 -8.20
N ASP A 181 15.35 0.73 -8.90
CA ASP A 181 16.67 0.19 -8.52
C ASP A 181 17.85 0.97 -9.14
N ARG A 182 17.60 2.04 -9.91
CA ARG A 182 18.64 2.89 -10.49
C ARG A 182 19.13 3.92 -9.49
N GLY A 183 20.46 4.12 -9.44
CA GLY A 183 21.06 5.23 -8.72
C GLY A 183 20.74 6.58 -9.36
N ASN A 184 20.33 7.54 -8.55
CA ASN A 184 19.97 8.88 -8.96
C ASN A 184 21.01 9.91 -8.47
N ALA A 185 21.54 10.71 -9.39
CA ALA A 185 22.58 11.70 -9.07
C ALA A 185 22.01 12.94 -8.34
N ASP A 186 20.71 13.16 -8.45
CA ASP A 186 20.04 14.32 -7.86
C ASP A 186 19.60 14.08 -6.41
N ILE A 187 19.56 12.81 -5.98
CA ILE A 187 19.21 12.43 -4.60
C ILE A 187 20.46 12.51 -3.72
N THR A 188 20.38 13.30 -2.68
CA THR A 188 21.46 13.47 -1.69
C THR A 188 21.05 12.86 -0.33
N PRO A 189 22.00 12.59 0.59
CA PRO A 189 21.68 12.11 1.94
C PRO A 189 20.73 13.03 2.72
N LYS A 190 20.69 14.33 2.40
CA LYS A 190 19.80 15.31 3.02
C LYS A 190 18.34 15.16 2.60
N ASP A 191 18.09 14.51 1.48
CA ASP A 191 16.75 14.25 0.96
C ASP A 191 16.11 13.02 1.61
N ILE A 192 16.89 12.21 2.32
CA ILE A 192 16.42 11.03 3.06
C ILE A 192 16.04 11.44 4.48
N SER A 193 14.78 11.31 4.82
CA SER A 193 14.25 11.58 6.15
C SER A 193 14.63 10.46 7.11
N ILE A 194 15.45 10.81 8.11
CA ILE A 194 15.85 9.89 9.19
C ILE A 194 14.62 9.37 9.94
N LEU A 195 13.60 10.21 10.11
CA LEU A 195 12.37 9.83 10.79
C LEU A 195 11.61 8.74 10.03
N LEU A 196 11.46 8.88 8.70
CA LEU A 196 10.79 7.89 7.85
C LEU A 196 11.57 6.57 7.82
N LEU A 197 12.89 6.66 7.74
CA LEU A 197 13.76 5.49 7.77
C LEU A 197 13.67 4.76 9.11
N HIS A 198 13.73 5.49 10.22
CA HIS A 198 13.59 4.94 11.57
C HIS A 198 12.21 4.30 11.78
N ASP A 199 11.13 4.97 11.33
CA ASP A 199 9.76 4.43 11.42
C ASP A 199 9.64 3.11 10.63
N TYR A 200 10.18 3.06 9.42
CA TYR A 200 10.25 1.83 8.64
C TYR A 200 11.00 0.72 9.37
N LEU A 201 12.23 0.98 9.82
CA LEU A 201 13.07 -0.01 10.52
C LEU A 201 12.42 -0.51 11.80
N THR A 202 11.67 0.37 12.50
CA THR A 202 10.90 0.01 13.68
C THR A 202 9.73 -0.91 13.31
N LYS A 203 8.96 -0.57 12.27
CA LYS A 203 7.81 -1.38 11.82
C LYS A 203 8.22 -2.78 11.38
N VAL A 204 9.36 -2.90 10.69
CA VAL A 204 9.89 -4.20 10.27
C VAL A 204 10.75 -4.87 11.36
N ASN A 205 10.79 -4.29 12.56
CA ASN A 205 11.53 -4.81 13.71
C ASN A 205 12.99 -5.18 13.36
N SER A 206 13.66 -4.32 12.58
CA SER A 206 15.06 -4.48 12.19
C SER A 206 16.00 -3.96 13.26
N ARG A 207 17.11 -4.67 13.51
CA ARG A 207 18.16 -4.20 14.43
C ARG A 207 18.89 -2.97 13.93
N LEU A 208 18.78 -2.60 12.65
CA LEU A 208 19.31 -1.33 12.13
C LEU A 208 18.67 -0.09 12.79
N VAL A 209 17.55 -0.24 13.49
CA VAL A 209 16.93 0.84 14.27
C VAL A 209 17.85 1.31 15.42
N GLU A 210 18.74 0.46 15.91
CA GLU A 210 19.69 0.78 16.99
C GLU A 210 20.90 1.59 16.49
N GLU A 211 21.13 1.67 15.17
CA GLU A 211 22.24 2.43 14.58
C GLU A 211 21.99 3.94 14.70
N ASP A 212 23.05 4.71 14.87
CA ASP A 212 22.99 6.16 14.84
C ASP A 212 22.77 6.64 13.39
N LEU A 213 21.50 6.73 12.98
CA LEU A 213 21.10 7.13 11.64
C LEU A 213 21.59 8.53 11.26
N THR A 214 21.91 9.37 12.24
CA THR A 214 22.41 10.73 11.99
C THR A 214 23.85 10.73 11.48
N HIS A 215 24.69 9.85 12.01
CA HIS A 215 26.10 9.78 11.65
C HIS A 215 26.40 8.65 10.64
N ASN A 216 25.61 7.57 10.67
CA ASN A 216 25.87 6.35 9.90
C ASN A 216 24.88 6.15 8.73
N LEU A 217 24.13 7.19 8.31
CA LEU A 217 23.09 7.07 7.28
C LEU A 217 23.55 6.33 6.03
N MET A 218 24.71 6.69 5.48
CA MET A 218 25.22 6.07 4.25
C MET A 218 25.59 4.59 4.45
N GLU A 219 26.06 4.20 5.64
CA GLU A 219 26.32 2.80 5.97
C GLU A 219 25.02 2.00 6.06
N VAL A 220 23.98 2.58 6.69
CA VAL A 220 22.66 1.95 6.79
C VAL A 220 22.02 1.81 5.40
N LEU A 221 22.08 2.85 4.57
CA LEU A 221 21.60 2.77 3.19
C LEU A 221 22.35 1.71 2.36
N ASP A 222 23.66 1.55 2.61
CA ASP A 222 24.45 0.49 1.98
C ASP A 222 24.02 -0.90 2.44
N GLN A 223 23.80 -1.09 3.74
CA GLN A 223 23.31 -2.35 4.29
C GLN A 223 21.91 -2.72 3.76
N MET A 224 21.09 -1.71 3.49
CA MET A 224 19.76 -1.88 2.88
C MET A 224 19.80 -2.04 1.36
N GLU A 225 20.97 -2.08 0.72
CA GLU A 225 21.17 -2.13 -0.74
C GLU A 225 20.48 -0.97 -1.47
N LEU A 226 20.52 0.21 -0.87
CA LEU A 226 19.94 1.44 -1.42
C LEU A 226 20.96 2.34 -2.11
N LEU A 227 22.19 1.87 -2.28
CA LEU A 227 23.26 2.57 -2.97
C LEU A 227 23.70 1.83 -4.24
N GLU A 228 24.10 2.59 -5.24
CA GLU A 228 24.64 2.10 -6.52
C GLU A 228 26.00 2.75 -6.81
N GLY A 229 26.90 2.00 -7.43
CA GLY A 229 28.19 2.48 -7.91
C GLY A 229 29.35 2.27 -6.92
N PRO A 230 30.59 2.59 -7.36
CA PRO A 230 31.78 2.43 -6.54
C PRO A 230 31.79 3.43 -5.38
N THR A 231 32.59 3.14 -4.36
CA THR A 231 32.66 3.93 -3.12
C THR A 231 32.88 5.43 -3.35
N GLU A 232 33.62 5.79 -4.41
CA GLU A 232 33.95 7.19 -4.75
C GLU A 232 32.82 7.93 -5.45
N ARG A 233 31.80 7.19 -5.97
CA ARG A 233 30.66 7.75 -6.71
C ARG A 233 29.36 7.01 -6.40
N ARG A 234 29.13 6.74 -5.13
CA ARG A 234 27.87 6.13 -4.70
C ARG A 234 26.69 7.05 -4.95
N ARG A 235 25.64 6.49 -5.55
CA ARG A 235 24.37 7.17 -5.80
C ARG A 235 23.28 6.47 -4.99
N ILE A 236 22.40 7.27 -4.42
CA ILE A 236 21.22 6.76 -3.75
C ILE A 236 20.23 6.31 -4.81
N LYS A 237 19.67 5.11 -4.67
CA LYS A 237 18.70 4.54 -5.60
C LYS A 237 17.35 5.25 -5.50
N ASN A 238 16.58 5.28 -6.60
CA ASN A 238 15.27 5.91 -6.67
C ASN A 238 14.31 5.39 -5.59
N VAL A 239 14.32 4.09 -5.30
CA VAL A 239 13.47 3.50 -4.27
C VAL A 239 13.68 4.12 -2.89
N ALA A 240 14.91 4.55 -2.56
CA ALA A 240 15.17 5.21 -1.28
C ALA A 240 14.39 6.53 -1.15
N ALA A 241 14.33 7.32 -2.24
CA ALA A 241 13.51 8.52 -2.24
C ALA A 241 12.01 8.22 -2.26
N MET A 242 11.57 7.16 -2.96
CA MET A 242 10.17 6.73 -2.96
C MET A 242 9.69 6.34 -1.56
N MET A 243 10.57 5.76 -0.74
CA MET A 243 10.24 5.27 0.60
C MET A 243 10.51 6.29 1.70
N PHE A 244 11.61 7.04 1.59
CA PHE A 244 12.18 7.80 2.71
C PHE A 244 12.39 9.29 2.43
N CYS A 245 11.87 9.84 1.32
CA CYS A 245 11.85 11.28 1.07
C CYS A 245 10.45 11.83 1.38
N GLU A 246 10.37 12.95 2.10
CA GLU A 246 9.10 13.62 2.40
C GLU A 246 8.45 14.21 1.14
N HIS A 247 9.26 14.56 0.14
CA HIS A 247 8.85 15.17 -1.12
C HIS A 247 9.42 14.44 -2.33
N PRO A 248 9.04 13.17 -2.58
CA PRO A 248 9.57 12.38 -3.70
C PRO A 248 9.19 12.98 -5.06
N GLU A 249 8.14 13.79 -5.15
CA GLU A 249 7.73 14.51 -6.35
C GLU A 249 8.77 15.53 -6.84
N LYS A 250 9.74 15.88 -5.99
CA LYS A 250 10.92 16.68 -6.37
C LYS A 250 11.79 15.95 -7.40
N PHE A 251 11.90 14.63 -7.28
CA PHE A 251 12.70 13.75 -8.15
C PHE A 251 11.85 13.07 -9.22
N PHE A 252 10.61 12.75 -8.89
CA PHE A 252 9.66 12.06 -9.72
C PHE A 252 8.39 12.92 -9.84
N PRO A 253 8.36 13.87 -10.79
CA PRO A 253 7.25 14.81 -10.91
C PRO A 253 5.89 14.11 -11.00
N VAL A 254 4.88 14.71 -10.35
CA VAL A 254 3.50 14.19 -10.31
C VAL A 254 3.39 12.81 -9.62
N THR A 255 4.34 12.49 -8.72
CA THR A 255 4.16 11.36 -7.80
C THR A 255 3.16 11.75 -6.72
N GLN A 256 1.89 11.50 -7.01
CA GLN A 256 0.75 11.88 -6.19
C GLN A 256 -0.47 11.02 -6.49
N VAL A 257 -1.47 11.10 -5.63
CA VAL A 257 -2.81 10.53 -5.85
C VAL A 257 -3.81 11.67 -5.87
N ASP A 258 -4.59 11.76 -6.95
CA ASP A 258 -5.68 12.70 -7.10
C ASP A 258 -7.00 11.95 -6.99
N ILE A 259 -7.89 12.42 -6.10
CA ILE A 259 -9.20 11.81 -5.85
C ILE A 259 -10.29 12.80 -6.24
N VAL A 260 -11.14 12.40 -7.16
CA VAL A 260 -12.24 13.20 -7.68
C VAL A 260 -13.55 12.44 -7.48
N HIS A 261 -14.54 13.09 -6.89
CA HIS A 261 -15.87 12.53 -6.68
C HIS A 261 -16.89 13.25 -7.56
N PHE A 262 -17.65 12.49 -8.34
CA PHE A 262 -18.80 12.91 -9.12
C PHE A 262 -20.09 12.40 -8.46
N PRO A 263 -20.72 13.15 -7.54
CA PRO A 263 -21.86 12.65 -6.75
C PRO A 263 -23.07 12.23 -7.57
N GLU A 264 -23.25 12.83 -8.74
CA GLU A 264 -24.34 12.54 -9.68
C GLU A 264 -23.90 11.72 -10.90
N GLY A 265 -22.61 11.32 -10.95
CA GLY A 265 -21.97 10.65 -12.08
C GLY A 265 -21.49 11.64 -13.14
N ARG A 266 -20.32 11.34 -13.73
CA ARG A 266 -19.66 12.19 -14.74
C ARG A 266 -20.54 12.40 -15.98
N GLU A 267 -21.27 11.39 -16.41
CA GLU A 267 -22.15 11.48 -17.58
C GLU A 267 -23.40 12.34 -17.34
N ARG A 268 -23.95 12.29 -16.13
CA ARG A 268 -25.20 12.97 -15.78
C ARG A 268 -24.96 14.44 -15.43
N ASN A 269 -23.91 14.73 -14.67
CA ASN A 269 -23.55 16.10 -14.28
C ASN A 269 -22.02 16.27 -14.16
N PRO A 270 -21.31 16.51 -15.28
CA PRO A 270 -19.85 16.64 -15.29
C PRO A 270 -19.35 17.90 -14.55
N ASN A 271 -20.24 18.85 -14.25
CA ASN A 271 -19.86 20.10 -13.57
C ASN A 271 -19.99 20.02 -12.04
N TYR A 272 -20.59 18.95 -11.50
CA TYR A 272 -20.69 18.75 -10.07
C TYR A 272 -19.57 17.83 -9.59
N ILE A 273 -18.45 18.44 -9.20
CA ILE A 273 -17.22 17.78 -8.84
C ILE A 273 -16.85 18.15 -7.40
N ILE A 274 -16.44 17.18 -6.62
CA ILE A 274 -15.82 17.36 -5.31
C ILE A 274 -14.41 16.81 -5.39
N GLU A 275 -13.41 17.69 -5.35
CA GLU A 275 -12.01 17.29 -5.34
C GLU A 275 -11.50 17.14 -3.90
N ALA A 276 -10.84 16.02 -3.61
CA ALA A 276 -10.09 15.88 -2.38
C ALA A 276 -8.75 16.63 -2.49
N PRO A 277 -8.13 17.02 -1.37
CA PRO A 277 -6.75 17.49 -1.38
C PRO A 277 -5.83 16.44 -2.01
N THR A 278 -4.98 16.86 -2.95
CA THR A 278 -3.98 15.98 -3.56
C THR A 278 -3.09 15.32 -2.51
N ILE A 279 -2.97 14.01 -2.57
CA ILE A 279 -2.17 13.21 -1.63
C ILE A 279 -0.75 13.08 -2.18
N LYS A 280 0.24 13.58 -1.44
CA LYS A 280 1.67 13.56 -1.77
C LYS A 280 2.48 12.97 -0.63
N GLY A 281 3.72 12.59 -0.91
CA GLY A 281 4.66 12.07 0.08
C GLY A 281 5.26 10.73 -0.32
N PRO A 282 5.97 10.05 0.58
CA PRO A 282 6.50 8.72 0.33
C PRO A 282 5.40 7.71 0.05
N VAL A 283 5.71 6.74 -0.81
CA VAL A 283 4.72 5.79 -1.33
C VAL A 283 3.88 5.10 -0.24
N PRO A 284 4.46 4.59 0.86
CA PRO A 284 3.64 3.98 1.92
C PRO A 284 2.68 4.95 2.59
N GLN A 285 3.08 6.22 2.75
CA GLN A 285 2.19 7.24 3.34
C GLN A 285 1.07 7.64 2.37
N MET A 286 1.37 7.73 1.07
CA MET A 286 0.33 7.98 0.06
C MET A 286 -0.70 6.84 0.03
N ILE A 287 -0.26 5.59 0.11
CA ILE A 287 -1.15 4.42 0.20
C ILE A 287 -2.04 4.56 1.45
N ALA A 288 -1.45 4.77 2.63
CA ALA A 288 -2.18 4.87 3.89
C ALA A 288 -3.19 6.03 3.86
N ALA A 289 -2.78 7.23 3.42
CA ALA A 289 -3.64 8.40 3.35
C ALA A 289 -4.80 8.22 2.35
N THR A 290 -4.55 7.55 1.22
CA THR A 290 -5.58 7.23 0.23
C THR A 290 -6.62 6.26 0.82
N LEU A 291 -6.16 5.21 1.49
CA LEU A 291 -7.04 4.24 2.13
C LEU A 291 -7.85 4.84 3.28
N ASP A 292 -7.24 5.71 4.09
CA ASP A 292 -7.94 6.45 5.15
C ASP A 292 -9.01 7.38 4.57
N TYR A 293 -8.71 8.05 3.46
CA TYR A 293 -9.71 8.88 2.76
C TYR A 293 -10.89 8.03 2.27
N LEU A 294 -10.62 6.92 1.58
CA LEU A 294 -11.66 6.03 1.07
C LEU A 294 -12.50 5.43 2.21
N LYS A 295 -11.84 4.98 3.28
CA LYS A 295 -12.50 4.43 4.46
C LYS A 295 -13.42 5.43 5.15
N THR A 296 -12.98 6.68 5.26
CA THR A 296 -13.71 7.72 6.01
C THR A 296 -14.83 8.36 5.20
N ASN A 297 -14.61 8.54 3.89
CA ASN A 297 -15.51 9.37 3.07
C ASN A 297 -16.36 8.57 2.07
N VAL A 298 -15.96 7.32 1.76
CA VAL A 298 -16.57 6.55 0.66
C VAL A 298 -17.19 5.24 1.15
N ILE A 299 -16.48 4.48 1.99
CA ILE A 299 -17.00 3.20 2.48
C ILE A 299 -18.16 3.45 3.44
N LYS A 300 -19.27 2.76 3.16
CA LYS A 300 -20.48 2.74 4.00
C LYS A 300 -20.75 1.32 4.46
N GLU A 301 -21.15 1.16 5.71
CA GLU A 301 -21.55 -0.11 6.28
C GLU A 301 -23.06 -0.13 6.47
N ARG A 302 -23.68 -1.28 6.17
CA ARG A 302 -25.07 -1.58 6.49
C ARG A 302 -25.11 -2.85 7.34
N ILE A 303 -25.77 -2.75 8.50
CA ILE A 303 -25.96 -3.87 9.40
C ILE A 303 -27.39 -4.36 9.24
N ILE A 304 -27.54 -5.62 8.81
CA ILE A 304 -28.83 -6.29 8.68
C ILE A 304 -28.93 -7.31 9.81
N LYS A 305 -30.02 -7.23 10.60
CA LYS A 305 -30.36 -8.25 11.61
C LYS A 305 -31.44 -9.14 11.02
N PRO A 306 -31.13 -10.36 10.55
CA PRO A 306 -32.13 -11.31 10.12
C PRO A 306 -33.05 -11.66 11.28
N SER A 307 -34.35 -11.89 11.01
CA SER A 307 -35.33 -12.30 12.05
C SER A 307 -35.07 -13.69 12.59
N ASP A 308 -34.35 -14.52 11.85
CA ASP A 308 -34.16 -15.95 12.11
C ASP A 308 -32.71 -16.33 12.44
N ASP A 309 -31.80 -15.35 12.61
CA ASP A 309 -30.39 -15.58 12.96
C ASP A 309 -29.97 -14.65 14.11
N GLU A 310 -29.20 -15.18 15.07
CA GLU A 310 -28.64 -14.41 16.17
C GLU A 310 -27.51 -13.49 15.73
N HIS A 311 -26.94 -13.72 14.51
CA HIS A 311 -25.81 -12.97 13.99
C HIS A 311 -26.25 -11.85 13.03
N SER A 312 -25.71 -10.64 13.25
CA SER A 312 -25.88 -9.53 12.32
C SER A 312 -25.01 -9.72 11.08
N LEU A 313 -25.60 -9.52 9.91
CA LEU A 313 -24.86 -9.49 8.64
C LEU A 313 -24.33 -8.09 8.40
N HIS A 314 -23.04 -7.98 8.17
CA HIS A 314 -22.34 -6.74 7.87
C HIS A 314 -22.06 -6.68 6.36
N HIS A 315 -22.64 -5.71 5.69
CA HIS A 315 -22.45 -5.48 4.27
C HIS A 315 -21.79 -4.11 4.05
N TYR A 316 -20.90 -4.04 3.07
CA TYR A 316 -20.24 -2.80 2.69
C TYR A 316 -20.59 -2.44 1.26
N ASN A 317 -20.71 -1.14 0.95
CA ASN A 317 -20.86 -0.70 -0.44
C ASN A 317 -19.62 -1.09 -1.26
N TYR A 318 -18.43 -1.02 -0.65
CA TYR A 318 -17.15 -1.50 -1.19
C TYR A 318 -16.37 -2.22 -0.10
N PRO A 319 -15.92 -3.47 -0.30
CA PRO A 319 -15.09 -4.16 0.68
C PRO A 319 -13.70 -3.52 0.76
N TYR A 320 -13.25 -3.20 1.99
CA TYR A 320 -12.00 -2.49 2.24
C TYR A 320 -10.80 -3.20 1.61
N GLN A 321 -10.69 -4.53 1.77
CA GLN A 321 -9.56 -5.30 1.25
C GLN A 321 -9.45 -5.27 -0.29
N ALA A 322 -10.57 -5.17 -1.00
CA ALA A 322 -10.52 -5.02 -2.46
C ALA A 322 -9.98 -3.65 -2.87
N LEU A 323 -10.35 -2.58 -2.16
CA LEU A 323 -9.82 -1.24 -2.39
C LEU A 323 -8.35 -1.13 -1.99
N GLU A 324 -7.97 -1.72 -0.85
CA GLU A 324 -6.58 -1.78 -0.39
C GLU A 324 -5.67 -2.41 -1.44
N GLU A 325 -6.03 -3.60 -1.91
CA GLU A 325 -5.25 -4.29 -2.94
C GLU A 325 -5.19 -3.50 -4.25
N ALA A 326 -6.30 -2.86 -4.66
CA ALA A 326 -6.34 -2.05 -5.88
C ALA A 326 -5.45 -0.79 -5.78
N VAL A 327 -5.49 -0.08 -4.65
CA VAL A 327 -4.67 1.11 -4.39
C VAL A 327 -3.18 0.73 -4.33
N VAL A 328 -2.85 -0.32 -3.58
CA VAL A 328 -1.47 -0.80 -3.48
C VAL A 328 -0.94 -1.20 -4.85
N ASN A 329 -1.73 -1.96 -5.65
CA ASN A 329 -1.34 -2.35 -7.01
C ASN A 329 -1.14 -1.13 -7.91
N ALA A 330 -2.01 -0.12 -7.85
CA ALA A 330 -1.87 1.10 -8.63
C ALA A 330 -0.55 1.82 -8.33
N MET A 331 -0.15 1.92 -7.05
CA MET A 331 1.11 2.54 -6.64
C MET A 331 2.33 1.65 -6.93
N TYR A 332 2.22 0.34 -6.74
CA TYR A 332 3.31 -0.60 -6.95
C TYR A 332 3.68 -0.74 -8.42
N HIS A 333 2.68 -0.80 -9.32
CA HIS A 333 2.89 -1.04 -10.75
C HIS A 333 2.98 0.23 -11.58
N ARG A 334 2.77 1.41 -11.00
CA ARG A 334 2.88 2.70 -11.67
C ARG A 334 4.23 2.88 -12.36
N ASP A 335 4.23 3.52 -13.52
CA ASP A 335 5.45 4.02 -14.13
C ASP A 335 5.81 5.39 -13.54
N TYR A 336 6.85 5.43 -12.70
CA TYR A 336 7.30 6.65 -12.05
C TYR A 336 8.11 7.58 -12.97
N THR A 337 8.31 7.20 -14.23
CA THR A 337 8.86 8.09 -15.28
C THR A 337 7.77 8.92 -15.94
N GLU A 338 6.52 8.48 -15.86
CA GLU A 338 5.36 9.19 -16.38
C GLU A 338 4.95 10.34 -15.45
N ARG A 339 4.53 11.47 -16.06
CA ARG A 339 4.15 12.69 -15.35
C ARG A 339 2.64 12.79 -15.16
N GLU A 340 2.02 11.67 -14.90
CA GLU A 340 0.59 11.57 -14.63
C GLU A 340 0.36 10.99 -13.23
N PRO A 341 -0.64 11.46 -12.45
CA PRO A 341 -0.91 10.95 -11.12
C PRO A 341 -1.54 9.55 -11.15
N VAL A 342 -1.67 8.92 -9.98
CA VAL A 342 -2.70 7.89 -9.80
C VAL A 342 -4.03 8.62 -9.60
N GLU A 343 -4.99 8.36 -10.46
CA GLU A 343 -6.30 9.00 -10.39
C GLU A 343 -7.34 8.04 -9.79
N ILE A 344 -8.09 8.52 -8.82
CA ILE A 344 -9.21 7.80 -8.23
C ILE A 344 -10.48 8.60 -8.50
N THR A 345 -11.35 8.06 -9.34
CA THR A 345 -12.66 8.65 -9.63
C THR A 345 -13.74 7.90 -8.87
N ILE A 346 -14.53 8.61 -8.08
CA ILE A 346 -15.65 8.07 -7.32
C ILE A 346 -16.95 8.51 -7.99
N GLU A 347 -17.73 7.56 -8.46
CA GLU A 347 -19.05 7.74 -9.05
C GLU A 347 -20.12 7.04 -8.19
N PRO A 348 -21.41 7.29 -8.40
CA PRO A 348 -22.48 6.68 -7.59
C PRO A 348 -22.49 5.16 -7.60
N ASP A 349 -22.02 4.54 -8.69
CA ASP A 349 -22.06 3.11 -8.95
C ASP A 349 -20.69 2.44 -8.90
N ARG A 350 -19.58 3.19 -8.87
CA ARG A 350 -18.23 2.62 -8.92
C ARG A 350 -17.14 3.51 -8.34
N ILE A 351 -16.00 2.91 -8.08
CA ILE A 351 -14.72 3.56 -7.88
C ILE A 351 -13.78 3.09 -8.98
N SER A 352 -13.28 4.03 -9.77
CA SER A 352 -12.32 3.79 -10.84
C SER A 352 -10.92 4.20 -10.38
N ILE A 353 -9.95 3.32 -10.47
CA ILE A 353 -8.54 3.59 -10.12
C ILE A 353 -7.71 3.45 -11.37
N LEU A 354 -7.13 4.56 -11.81
CA LEU A 354 -6.28 4.67 -12.99
C LEU A 354 -4.83 4.86 -12.59
N SER A 355 -3.93 4.05 -13.15
CA SER A 355 -2.49 4.25 -13.03
C SER A 355 -1.81 4.10 -14.39
N TYR A 356 -0.79 4.92 -14.62
CA TYR A 356 -0.03 4.88 -15.87
C TYR A 356 1.11 3.88 -15.79
N GLY A 357 1.43 3.29 -16.95
CA GLY A 357 2.33 2.17 -17.06
C GLY A 357 1.61 0.83 -17.00
N GLY A 358 0.73 0.57 -17.94
CA GLY A 358 -0.17 -0.57 -18.02
C GLY A 358 0.46 -1.95 -17.82
N PRO A 359 -0.34 -3.01 -17.88
CA PRO A 359 0.07 -4.37 -17.52
C PRO A 359 1.16 -4.91 -18.44
N ASP A 360 2.00 -5.80 -17.91
CA ASP A 360 3.12 -6.40 -18.67
C ASP A 360 2.63 -7.10 -19.95
N ARG A 361 3.42 -6.98 -21.02
CA ARG A 361 3.09 -7.54 -22.34
C ARG A 361 2.99 -9.06 -22.37
N SER A 362 3.54 -9.76 -21.38
CA SER A 362 3.41 -11.21 -21.24
C SER A 362 1.99 -11.65 -20.84
N ILE A 363 1.16 -10.73 -20.31
CA ILE A 363 -0.24 -11.01 -19.99
C ILE A 363 -1.08 -10.86 -21.26
N SER A 364 -1.84 -11.86 -21.65
CA SER A 364 -2.72 -11.77 -22.83
C SER A 364 -3.86 -10.76 -22.61
N MET A 365 -4.33 -10.11 -23.67
CA MET A 365 -5.48 -9.18 -23.60
C MET A 365 -6.75 -9.90 -23.12
N ASP A 366 -6.92 -11.17 -23.46
CA ASP A 366 -8.06 -11.95 -23.00
C ASP A 366 -8.00 -12.19 -21.48
N ALA A 367 -6.81 -12.50 -20.93
CA ALA A 367 -6.64 -12.61 -19.48
C ALA A 367 -6.96 -11.30 -18.76
N ILE A 368 -6.60 -10.15 -19.36
CA ILE A 368 -6.92 -8.81 -18.80
C ILE A 368 -8.44 -8.60 -18.81
N ARG A 369 -9.12 -8.88 -19.95
CA ARG A 369 -10.57 -8.75 -20.07
C ARG A 369 -11.35 -9.66 -19.13
N GLU A 370 -10.86 -10.88 -18.92
CA GLU A 370 -11.46 -11.82 -17.98
C GLU A 370 -11.31 -11.38 -16.52
N ALA A 371 -10.34 -10.54 -16.20
CA ALA A 371 -10.05 -9.99 -14.87
C ALA A 371 -10.00 -11.03 -13.72
N LYS A 372 -9.65 -12.30 -14.05
CA LYS A 372 -9.65 -13.39 -13.06
C LYS A 372 -8.28 -13.67 -12.48
N LYS A 373 -7.26 -13.72 -13.33
CA LYS A 373 -5.89 -14.05 -12.93
C LYS A 373 -4.88 -13.44 -13.88
N LEU A 374 -4.19 -12.41 -13.42
CA LEU A 374 -3.08 -11.81 -14.15
C LEU A 374 -1.77 -12.38 -13.61
N ARG A 375 -1.00 -13.04 -14.46
CA ARG A 375 0.33 -13.52 -14.12
C ARG A 375 1.35 -12.75 -14.93
N ALA A 376 1.93 -11.71 -14.33
CA ALA A 376 3.13 -11.08 -14.83
C ALA A 376 4.34 -11.68 -14.14
N ARG A 377 5.44 -11.82 -14.88
CA ARG A 377 6.75 -12.22 -14.34
C ARG A 377 7.71 -11.03 -14.27
N ARG A 378 7.26 -9.87 -14.69
CA ARG A 378 8.07 -8.64 -14.71
C ARG A 378 7.36 -7.57 -13.90
N TYR A 379 7.98 -7.18 -12.79
CA TYR A 379 7.52 -6.08 -11.96
C TYR A 379 8.34 -4.83 -12.28
N ARG A 380 7.66 -3.71 -12.56
CA ARG A 380 8.30 -2.45 -12.94
C ARG A 380 9.12 -1.87 -11.79
N ASN A 381 8.59 -1.91 -10.58
CA ASN A 381 9.20 -1.36 -9.38
C ASN A 381 9.48 -2.46 -8.36
N ARG A 382 10.41 -3.33 -8.70
CA ARG A 382 10.70 -4.53 -7.92
C ARG A 382 11.18 -4.23 -6.51
N ARG A 383 12.12 -3.28 -6.36
CA ARG A 383 12.67 -2.90 -5.05
C ARG A 383 11.60 -2.25 -4.17
N LEU A 384 10.74 -1.41 -4.76
CA LEU A 384 9.59 -0.86 -4.05
C LEU A 384 8.69 -1.99 -3.52
N GLY A 385 8.42 -3.01 -4.35
CA GLY A 385 7.63 -4.16 -3.94
C GLY A 385 8.22 -4.95 -2.77
N GLU A 386 9.55 -5.04 -2.65
CA GLU A 386 10.22 -5.64 -1.50
C GLU A 386 9.89 -4.88 -0.22
N PHE A 387 10.02 -3.55 -0.24
CA PHE A 387 9.70 -2.70 0.91
C PHE A 387 8.22 -2.74 1.29
N LEU A 388 7.33 -2.68 0.31
CA LEU A 388 5.88 -2.78 0.55
C LEU A 388 5.50 -4.14 1.14
N LYS A 389 6.20 -5.20 0.76
CA LYS A 389 5.99 -6.53 1.30
C LYS A 389 6.46 -6.66 2.75
N GLU A 390 7.61 -6.09 3.09
CA GLU A 390 8.08 -6.08 4.49
C GLU A 390 7.14 -5.24 5.40
N LEU A 391 6.43 -4.26 4.82
CA LEU A 391 5.36 -3.53 5.51
C LEU A 391 3.99 -4.26 5.48
N GLU A 392 3.94 -5.50 4.95
CA GLU A 392 2.72 -6.30 4.79
C GLU A 392 1.64 -5.65 3.90
N LEU A 393 2.00 -4.65 3.09
CA LEU A 393 1.09 -3.98 2.17
C LEU A 393 0.86 -4.77 0.86
N THR A 394 1.70 -5.74 0.54
CA THR A 394 1.53 -6.63 -0.63
C THR A 394 2.09 -8.02 -0.34
N GLU A 395 1.48 -9.05 -0.90
CA GLU A 395 1.98 -10.42 -0.77
C GLU A 395 3.04 -10.79 -1.83
N GLY A 396 3.11 -10.06 -2.95
CA GLY A 396 4.07 -10.31 -4.03
C GLY A 396 3.93 -11.67 -4.72
N ARG A 397 2.72 -12.28 -4.72
CA ARG A 397 2.46 -13.63 -5.24
C ARG A 397 1.58 -13.67 -6.48
N ALA A 398 1.38 -12.55 -7.19
CA ALA A 398 0.41 -12.40 -8.27
C ALA A 398 -1.03 -12.81 -7.86
N THR A 399 -1.39 -12.54 -6.61
CA THR A 399 -2.71 -12.82 -6.02
C THR A 399 -3.63 -11.61 -6.03
N GLY A 400 -3.13 -10.42 -6.40
CA GLY A 400 -3.86 -9.15 -6.29
C GLY A 400 -5.24 -9.17 -6.93
N ILE A 401 -5.34 -9.43 -8.23
CA ILE A 401 -6.65 -9.47 -8.91
C ILE A 401 -7.54 -10.60 -8.37
N PRO A 402 -7.06 -11.84 -8.17
CA PRO A 402 -7.84 -12.85 -7.47
C PRO A 402 -8.35 -12.43 -6.08
N THR A 403 -7.54 -11.73 -5.29
CA THR A 403 -7.95 -11.22 -3.98
C THR A 403 -9.08 -10.20 -4.11
N ILE A 404 -8.95 -9.22 -5.02
CA ILE A 404 -10.00 -8.23 -5.31
C ILE A 404 -11.31 -8.95 -5.66
N GLN A 405 -11.27 -9.88 -6.63
CA GLN A 405 -12.47 -10.59 -7.08
C GLN A 405 -13.10 -11.44 -5.96
N ASN A 406 -12.29 -12.12 -5.16
CA ASN A 406 -12.77 -12.92 -4.04
C ASN A 406 -13.43 -12.05 -2.95
N GLU A 407 -12.84 -10.91 -2.62
CA GLU A 407 -13.42 -10.02 -1.59
C GLU A 407 -14.71 -9.37 -2.08
N LEU A 408 -14.80 -9.00 -3.36
CA LEU A 408 -16.04 -8.55 -3.99
C LEU A 408 -17.11 -9.63 -3.95
N GLN A 409 -16.76 -10.87 -4.32
CA GLN A 409 -17.69 -12.00 -4.29
C GLN A 409 -18.19 -12.28 -2.86
N LYS A 410 -17.32 -12.28 -1.86
CA LYS A 410 -17.70 -12.46 -0.45
C LYS A 410 -18.65 -11.37 0.04
N ASN A 411 -18.44 -10.12 -0.41
CA ASN A 411 -19.31 -9.00 -0.07
C ASN A 411 -20.64 -9.03 -0.83
N GLY A 412 -20.76 -9.85 -1.87
CA GLY A 412 -21.92 -9.86 -2.78
C GLY A 412 -21.94 -8.66 -3.73
N SER A 413 -20.79 -8.07 -4.01
CA SER A 413 -20.60 -7.00 -4.98
C SER A 413 -20.39 -7.57 -6.40
N PRO A 414 -20.69 -6.81 -7.46
CA PRO A 414 -20.30 -7.17 -8.81
C PRO A 414 -18.79 -7.38 -8.95
N ALA A 415 -18.36 -8.20 -9.90
CA ALA A 415 -16.94 -8.42 -10.18
C ALA A 415 -16.30 -7.13 -10.71
N ALA A 416 -15.05 -6.87 -10.30
CA ALA A 416 -14.29 -5.75 -10.84
C ALA A 416 -14.01 -5.93 -12.34
N ALA A 417 -14.02 -4.82 -13.09
CA ALA A 417 -13.61 -4.76 -14.48
C ALA A 417 -12.21 -4.16 -14.62
N ILE A 418 -11.45 -4.63 -15.60
CA ILE A 418 -10.11 -4.12 -15.90
C ILE A 418 -10.05 -3.67 -17.34
N GLU A 419 -9.47 -2.49 -17.55
CA GLU A 419 -9.27 -1.89 -18.85
C GLU A 419 -7.82 -1.44 -19.06
N THR A 420 -7.35 -1.58 -20.28
CA THR A 420 -6.10 -1.01 -20.78
C THR A 420 -6.18 -0.87 -22.30
N ASP A 421 -5.35 -0.01 -22.89
CA ASP A 421 -5.25 0.13 -24.34
C ASP A 421 -4.35 -0.96 -24.98
N GLU A 422 -4.31 -1.01 -26.30
CA GLU A 422 -3.47 -1.94 -27.06
C GLU A 422 -1.98 -1.73 -26.82
N PHE A 423 -1.57 -0.49 -26.51
CA PHE A 423 -0.18 -0.12 -26.23
C PHE A 423 0.20 -0.34 -24.77
N ARG A 424 -0.81 -0.62 -23.90
CA ARG A 424 -0.63 -0.79 -22.45
C ARG A 424 0.01 0.42 -21.79
N THR A 425 -0.55 1.59 -22.09
CA THR A 425 -0.09 2.84 -21.52
C THR A 425 -0.64 3.08 -20.13
N TYR A 426 -1.81 2.51 -19.81
CA TYR A 426 -2.47 2.65 -18.52
C TYR A 426 -3.07 1.32 -18.05
N PHE A 427 -3.39 1.29 -16.78
CA PHE A 427 -4.19 0.25 -16.13
C PHE A 427 -5.32 0.91 -15.36
N LEU A 428 -6.55 0.59 -15.73
CA LEU A 428 -7.77 1.05 -15.08
C LEU A 428 -8.48 -0.14 -14.45
N ILE A 429 -8.89 0.00 -13.21
CA ILE A 429 -9.75 -0.98 -12.53
C ILE A 429 -11.00 -0.28 -12.02
N ASP A 430 -12.17 -0.82 -12.38
CA ASP A 430 -13.47 -0.40 -11.88
C ASP A 430 -13.93 -1.37 -10.80
N ILE A 431 -14.17 -0.85 -9.61
CA ILE A 431 -14.75 -1.57 -8.47
C ILE A 431 -16.17 -1.08 -8.30
N PHE A 432 -17.15 -1.95 -8.58
CA PHE A 432 -18.56 -1.58 -8.59
C PHE A 432 -19.15 -1.60 -7.18
N CYS A 433 -20.02 -0.64 -6.93
CA CYS A 433 -20.81 -0.56 -5.71
C CYS A 433 -21.74 -1.78 -5.61
N ARG A 434 -21.94 -2.27 -4.40
CA ARG A 434 -22.94 -3.32 -4.14
C ARG A 434 -24.34 -2.77 -4.40
N GLU A 435 -25.17 -3.54 -5.12
CA GLU A 435 -26.47 -3.09 -5.66
C GLU A 435 -27.42 -2.53 -4.60
N ASP A 436 -27.49 -3.13 -3.43
CA ASP A 436 -28.37 -2.68 -2.36
C ASP A 436 -28.01 -1.30 -1.76
N PHE A 437 -26.80 -0.79 -2.01
CA PHE A 437 -26.42 0.58 -1.69
C PHE A 437 -26.73 1.59 -2.80
N MET A 438 -26.97 1.12 -4.03
CA MET A 438 -27.34 2.00 -5.16
C MET A 438 -28.81 2.46 -5.08
N GLU A 439 -29.69 1.62 -4.56
CA GLU A 439 -31.10 1.97 -4.37
C GLU A 439 -31.31 3.13 -3.38
N GLU A 440 -30.42 3.30 -2.39
CA GLU A 440 -30.47 4.46 -1.48
C GLU A 440 -30.06 5.78 -2.12
N ASN A 441 -29.18 5.78 -3.10
CA ASN A 441 -28.82 7.00 -3.82
C ASN A 441 -29.95 7.49 -4.74
N THR A 442 -30.90 6.60 -5.10
CA THR A 442 -32.16 6.95 -5.76
C THR A 442 -33.32 7.15 -4.78
N ALA A 443 -33.18 6.64 -3.54
CA ALA A 443 -34.25 6.63 -2.52
C ALA A 443 -34.00 7.61 -1.36
N THR A 444 -32.93 8.41 -1.35
CA THR A 444 -32.69 9.42 -0.31
C THR A 444 -33.63 10.65 -0.42
N ASP A 445 -34.68 10.53 -1.22
CA ASP A 445 -35.80 11.52 -1.22
C ASP A 445 -37.14 10.95 -0.80
N VAL A 446 -37.21 9.75 -0.24
CA VAL A 446 -38.49 9.27 0.31
C VAL A 446 -38.32 8.75 1.73
N VAL A 447 -38.30 9.62 2.71
CA VAL A 447 -38.74 9.27 4.05
C VAL A 447 -40.19 8.84 3.94
N LYS A 448 -40.47 7.53 4.03
CA LYS A 448 -41.81 7.01 4.24
C LYS A 448 -42.31 7.49 5.60
N ASP A 449 -43.00 8.61 5.59
CA ASP A 449 -43.99 8.89 6.61
C ASP A 449 -45.37 8.66 5.98
N GLY A 450 -46.11 7.75 6.55
CA GLY A 450 -47.38 7.32 6.02
C GLY A 450 -48.44 8.42 6.10
N GLY A 451 -49.15 8.67 5.00
CA GLY A 451 -50.42 9.40 5.04
C GLY A 451 -50.73 10.28 3.84
N LEU A 452 -51.32 9.70 2.83
CA LEU A 452 -52.41 10.23 1.95
C LEU A 452 -52.37 11.67 1.36
N ASN A 453 -52.41 11.66 0.02
CA ASN A 453 -53.04 12.58 -0.92
C ASN A 453 -52.25 13.75 -1.56
N GLY A 454 -51.95 13.51 -2.82
CA GLY A 454 -52.41 14.37 -3.94
C GLY A 454 -51.68 15.68 -4.19
N GLY A 455 -50.96 15.74 -5.32
CA GLY A 455 -50.62 17.00 -5.97
C GLY A 455 -49.19 17.03 -6.52
N ASN A 456 -49.05 16.79 -7.81
CA ASN A 456 -47.90 17.14 -8.62
C ASN A 456 -47.59 18.62 -8.51
N ASP A 457 -46.38 18.98 -8.06
CA ASP A 457 -45.72 20.21 -8.53
C ASP A 457 -44.23 20.10 -8.16
N GLY A 458 -43.36 20.27 -9.15
CA GLY A 458 -41.91 20.28 -9.04
C GLY A 458 -41.39 21.50 -8.25
N GLY A 459 -41.39 21.42 -6.92
CA GLY A 459 -40.92 22.48 -6.03
C GLY A 459 -39.87 21.93 -5.02
N LEU A 460 -38.88 22.74 -4.74
CA LEU A 460 -37.84 22.52 -3.71
C LEU A 460 -38.44 21.98 -2.40
N GLN A 461 -38.06 20.77 -2.00
CA GLN A 461 -38.55 20.16 -0.75
C GLN A 461 -37.86 20.78 0.46
N LEU A 462 -38.53 21.71 1.11
CA LEU A 462 -38.09 22.35 2.35
C LEU A 462 -38.61 21.55 3.56
N THR A 463 -37.79 21.35 4.58
CA THR A 463 -38.25 20.78 5.84
C THR A 463 -39.27 21.68 6.51
N GLU A 464 -40.16 21.15 7.35
CA GLU A 464 -41.16 21.97 8.09
C GLU A 464 -40.48 23.09 8.88
N ARG A 465 -39.31 22.87 9.46
CA ARG A 465 -38.56 23.90 10.16
C ARG A 465 -38.02 24.98 9.21
N GLN A 466 -37.57 24.61 8.04
CA GLN A 466 -37.12 25.54 7.01
C GLN A 466 -38.29 26.38 6.44
N ARG A 467 -39.45 25.77 6.26
CA ARG A 467 -40.68 26.49 5.88
C ARG A 467 -41.10 27.50 6.95
N ALA A 468 -41.04 27.10 8.25
CA ALA A 468 -41.35 28.01 9.35
C ALA A 468 -40.35 29.18 9.44
N ILE A 469 -39.06 28.95 9.15
CA ILE A 469 -38.04 30.02 9.06
C ILE A 469 -38.37 30.99 7.93
N ILE A 470 -38.73 30.50 6.76
CA ILE A 470 -39.12 31.33 5.61
C ILE A 470 -40.36 32.17 5.92
N GLU A 471 -41.39 31.57 6.52
CA GLU A 471 -42.61 32.32 6.93
C GLU A 471 -42.29 33.44 7.93
N LEU A 472 -41.47 33.18 8.93
CA LEU A 472 -41.06 34.19 9.90
C LEU A 472 -40.26 35.32 9.23
N LEU A 473 -39.40 34.98 8.26
CA LEU A 473 -38.61 35.96 7.52
C LEU A 473 -39.43 36.74 6.49
N LYS A 474 -40.53 36.15 5.90
CA LYS A 474 -41.51 36.87 5.11
C LYS A 474 -42.22 37.97 5.90
N GLY A 475 -42.55 37.68 7.18
CA GLY A 475 -43.18 38.68 8.07
C GLY A 475 -42.20 39.73 8.62
N ASN A 476 -40.94 39.36 8.83
CA ASN A 476 -39.91 40.29 9.29
C ASN A 476 -38.51 39.83 8.84
N PRO A 477 -37.92 40.40 7.78
CA PRO A 477 -36.65 40.03 7.21
C PRO A 477 -35.42 40.37 8.08
N PHE A 478 -35.61 41.12 9.17
CA PHE A 478 -34.54 41.53 10.09
C PHE A 478 -34.37 40.61 11.31
N LEU A 479 -35.10 39.48 11.40
CA LEU A 479 -35.02 38.55 12.51
C LEU A 479 -33.64 37.92 12.62
N THR A 480 -33.14 37.86 13.84
CA THR A 480 -31.89 37.12 14.14
C THR A 480 -32.18 35.62 14.35
N ALA A 481 -31.16 34.77 14.16
CA ALA A 481 -31.30 33.33 14.40
C ALA A 481 -31.79 33.00 15.82
N LYS A 482 -31.46 33.85 16.80
CA LYS A 482 -31.91 33.71 18.19
C LYS A 482 -33.43 34.04 18.29
N ALA A 483 -33.88 35.12 17.70
CA ALA A 483 -35.29 35.49 17.70
C ALA A 483 -36.18 34.51 16.91
N ILE A 484 -35.66 33.90 15.83
CA ILE A 484 -36.33 32.84 15.08
C ILE A 484 -36.45 31.58 15.94
N SER A 485 -35.36 31.19 16.67
CA SER A 485 -35.33 30.05 17.59
C SER A 485 -36.41 30.20 18.70
N GLU A 486 -36.52 31.37 19.30
CA GLU A 486 -37.51 31.67 20.34
C GLU A 486 -38.94 31.57 19.78
N LYS A 487 -39.23 32.19 18.63
CA LYS A 487 -40.55 32.17 18.00
C LYS A 487 -41.01 30.80 17.51
N ILE A 488 -40.09 29.95 17.05
CA ILE A 488 -40.39 28.56 16.65
C ILE A 488 -40.66 27.70 17.89
N SER A 489 -39.94 27.94 18.97
CA SER A 489 -40.16 27.25 20.24
C SER A 489 -41.49 27.62 20.89
N GLU A 490 -41.93 28.89 20.80
CA GLU A 490 -43.22 29.35 21.30
C GLU A 490 -44.42 28.81 20.50
N LYS A 491 -44.30 28.63 19.16
CA LYS A 491 -45.36 28.03 18.31
C LYS A 491 -45.61 26.55 18.54
N LYS A 492 -44.66 25.80 19.09
CA LYS A 492 -44.82 24.37 19.43
C LYS A 492 -45.55 24.10 20.75
N GLY A 493 -46.01 25.11 21.44
CA GLY A 493 -46.81 24.98 22.68
C GLY A 493 -48.28 24.57 22.52
N VAL A 494 -48.77 24.21 21.32
CA VAL A 494 -50.16 23.80 21.09
C VAL A 494 -50.21 22.49 20.29
N VAL A 495 -50.56 21.42 21.02
CA VAL A 495 -51.14 20.12 20.58
C VAL A 495 -50.29 19.21 19.67
N VAL A 496 -49.79 18.12 20.22
CA VAL A 496 -50.15 16.74 19.89
C VAL A 496 -49.78 15.85 21.08
N LYS A 497 -50.73 15.13 21.65
CA LYS A 497 -50.54 14.05 22.58
C LYS A 497 -49.81 12.90 21.89
N ASP A 498 -48.87 12.37 22.65
CA ASP A 498 -48.13 11.12 22.58
C ASP A 498 -46.74 11.19 21.98
N VAL A 499 -45.79 10.87 22.93
CA VAL A 499 -44.35 10.67 22.75
C VAL A 499 -43.49 11.94 22.51
N VAL A 500 -43.11 12.55 23.63
CA VAL A 500 -42.22 13.72 23.70
C VAL A 500 -40.82 13.28 24.07
N LYS A 501 -39.85 13.63 23.21
CA LYS A 501 -38.52 14.05 23.67
C LYS A 501 -38.35 15.53 23.31
N ASP A 502 -38.19 16.38 24.33
CA ASP A 502 -37.97 17.82 24.19
C ASP A 502 -36.65 18.08 23.39
N VAL A 503 -36.76 18.30 22.11
CA VAL A 503 -35.65 18.81 21.32
C VAL A 503 -35.71 20.34 21.41
N VAL A 504 -34.90 20.89 22.32
CA VAL A 504 -34.67 22.32 22.44
C VAL A 504 -34.05 22.83 21.13
N ILE A 505 -34.82 23.63 20.35
CA ILE A 505 -34.34 24.24 19.11
C ILE A 505 -33.40 25.39 19.49
N THR A 506 -32.11 25.18 19.32
CA THR A 506 -31.09 26.19 19.64
C THR A 506 -30.85 27.16 18.47
N SER A 507 -30.36 28.38 18.78
CA SER A 507 -30.00 29.35 17.73
C SER A 507 -28.94 28.80 16.76
N ARG A 508 -28.13 27.86 17.18
CA ARG A 508 -27.11 27.15 16.35
C ARG A 508 -27.79 26.24 15.31
N THR A 509 -28.87 25.58 15.67
CA THR A 509 -29.70 24.78 14.75
C THR A 509 -30.32 25.65 13.68
N ILE A 510 -30.91 26.80 14.07
CA ILE A 510 -31.46 27.78 13.15
C ILE A 510 -30.40 28.38 12.19
N GLN A 511 -29.19 28.64 12.69
CA GLN A 511 -28.08 29.09 11.84
C GLN A 511 -27.70 28.07 10.76
N ARG A 512 -27.73 26.76 11.08
CA ARG A 512 -27.49 25.69 10.09
C ARG A 512 -28.59 25.66 9.04
N ASP A 513 -29.86 25.79 9.43
CA ASP A 513 -30.97 25.79 8.50
C ASP A 513 -30.96 27.05 7.59
N ILE A 514 -30.62 28.22 8.13
CA ILE A 514 -30.43 29.44 7.33
C ILE A 514 -29.25 29.26 6.35
N ALA A 515 -28.18 28.61 6.75
CA ALA A 515 -27.04 28.32 5.88
C ALA A 515 -27.44 27.36 4.75
N ALA A 516 -28.26 26.34 5.05
CA ALA A 516 -28.79 25.41 4.06
C ALA A 516 -29.73 26.12 3.07
N LEU A 517 -30.65 26.97 3.55
CA LEU A 517 -31.54 27.78 2.70
C LEU A 517 -30.78 28.75 1.79
N LYS A 518 -29.68 29.31 2.24
CA LYS A 518 -28.77 30.11 1.41
C LYS A 518 -28.09 29.27 0.34
N LYS A 519 -27.62 28.08 0.69
CA LYS A 519 -27.01 27.15 -0.26
C LYS A 519 -27.99 26.68 -1.33
N MET A 520 -29.26 26.52 -0.97
CA MET A 520 -30.34 26.18 -1.90
C MET A 520 -30.84 27.38 -2.76
N GLY A 521 -30.23 28.56 -2.62
CA GLY A 521 -30.65 29.74 -3.37
C GLY A 521 -31.99 30.32 -2.95
N VAL A 522 -32.60 29.85 -1.86
CA VAL A 522 -33.94 30.31 -1.37
C VAL A 522 -33.82 31.57 -0.53
N LEU A 523 -32.68 31.82 0.08
CA LEU A 523 -32.41 32.96 0.95
C LEU A 523 -31.10 33.65 0.57
N CYS A 524 -31.10 34.97 0.48
CA CYS A 524 -29.89 35.79 0.36
C CYS A 524 -29.78 36.75 1.54
N ARG A 525 -28.58 37.08 1.98
CA ARG A 525 -28.35 38.10 3.00
C ARG A 525 -27.90 39.39 2.34
N MET A 526 -28.71 40.41 2.45
CA MET A 526 -28.43 41.74 1.91
C MET A 526 -27.81 42.64 2.97
N GLU A 527 -26.82 43.43 2.58
CA GLU A 527 -26.20 44.42 3.46
C GLU A 527 -27.03 45.72 3.43
N GLY A 528 -27.60 46.08 4.57
CA GLY A 528 -28.27 47.35 4.75
C GLY A 528 -27.38 48.37 5.49
N ARG A 529 -27.62 49.69 5.27
CA ARG A 529 -26.84 50.82 5.86
C ARG A 529 -26.69 50.80 7.39
N LYS A 530 -27.54 50.07 8.13
CA LYS A 530 -27.49 49.95 9.61
C LYS A 530 -27.60 48.51 10.13
N LYS A 531 -28.30 47.61 9.42
CA LYS A 531 -28.42 46.17 9.76
C LYS A 531 -28.67 45.37 8.48
N GLY A 532 -28.01 44.23 8.30
CA GLY A 532 -28.29 43.29 7.20
C GLY A 532 -29.66 42.60 7.40
N TYR A 533 -30.32 42.28 6.30
CA TYR A 533 -31.61 41.56 6.27
C TYR A 533 -31.57 40.36 5.35
N TYR A 534 -32.58 39.49 5.47
CA TYR A 534 -32.70 38.32 4.60
C TYR A 534 -33.73 38.58 3.53
N GLU A 535 -33.39 38.35 2.28
CA GLU A 535 -34.28 38.40 1.13
C GLU A 535 -34.60 36.97 0.66
N ILE A 536 -35.89 36.70 0.41
CA ILE A 536 -36.35 35.40 -0.07
C ILE A 536 -36.35 35.46 -1.58
N ILE A 537 -35.58 34.59 -2.22
CA ILE A 537 -35.51 34.46 -3.67
C ILE A 537 -36.64 33.49 -4.07
N THR A 538 -37.74 34.01 -4.58
CA THR A 538 -38.79 33.20 -5.21
C THR A 538 -38.45 33.04 -6.68
N SER A 539 -38.07 31.80 -7.10
CA SER A 539 -38.03 31.43 -8.52
C SER A 539 -39.42 31.08 -9.01
#